data_e94e98f405a52502dc139a1e14a5b4da
#
_entry.id   e94e98f405a52502dc139a1e14a5b4da
#
_cell.length_a   1.000
_cell.length_b   1.000
_cell.length_c   1.000
_cell.angle_alpha   90.00
_cell.angle_beta   90.00
_cell.angle_gamma   90.00
#
_symmetry.space_group_name_H-M   'P 1'
#
loop_
_entity.id
_entity.type
_entity.pdbx_description
1 polymer ?
#
loop_
_entity_poly.entity_id
_entity_poly.type
_entity_poly.pdbx_seq_one_letter_code
_entity_poly.pdbx_strand_id
1 'polypeptide(L)'
;MAEPVQSLHPVDFSTHVLSLASTALIALGKMPAPDGEDLPLDLETAKHLIDVLGMLEQKTKGNLDESEQKLISSLTYDLRVAFVDAQKATSG
;
A
#
# COMPACT_ATOMS: atom_id res chain seq x y z
N MET A 1 27.73 -4.48 21.78
CA MET A 1 27.22 -3.82 20.60
C MET A 1 25.93 -4.47 20.15
N ALA A 2 25.01 -3.64 19.76
CA ALA A 2 23.69 -4.16 19.43
C ALA A 2 23.72 -4.94 18.11
N GLU A 3 22.97 -6.01 18.07
CA GLU A 3 22.80 -6.74 16.83
C GLU A 3 22.03 -5.91 15.84
N PRO A 4 22.44 -5.90 14.61
CA PRO A 4 21.70 -5.16 13.60
C PRO A 4 20.34 -5.76 13.38
N VAL A 5 19.33 -4.94 13.50
CA VAL A 5 17.96 -5.39 13.25
C VAL A 5 17.73 -5.69 11.78
N GLN A 6 18.53 -5.12 10.92
CA GLN A 6 18.37 -5.32 9.49
C GLN A 6 18.63 -6.77 9.09
N SER A 7 19.25 -7.58 9.96
CA SER A 7 19.44 -8.96 9.66
C SER A 7 18.12 -9.73 9.54
N LEU A 8 17.04 -9.15 10.07
CA LEU A 8 15.75 -9.80 10.06
C LEU A 8 15.02 -9.65 8.74
N HIS A 9 15.15 -8.49 8.11
CA HIS A 9 14.38 -8.20 6.89
C HIS A 9 15.23 -7.38 5.94
N PRO A 10 15.65 -7.96 4.83
CA PRO A 10 16.35 -7.16 3.81
C PRO A 10 15.40 -6.09 3.28
N VAL A 11 15.97 -4.95 2.95
CA VAL A 11 15.21 -3.87 2.34
C VAL A 11 15.09 -4.15 0.85
N ASP A 12 13.85 -4.24 0.37
CA ASP A 12 13.63 -4.36 -1.05
C ASP A 12 12.38 -3.62 -1.44
N PHE A 13 12.26 -3.35 -2.73
CA PHE A 13 11.18 -2.55 -3.26
C PHE A 13 9.82 -3.19 -3.05
N SER A 14 9.73 -4.48 -3.33
CA SER A 14 8.46 -5.20 -3.23
C SER A 14 7.91 -5.17 -1.81
N THR A 15 8.77 -5.40 -0.83
CA THR A 15 8.35 -5.38 0.58
C THR A 15 7.83 -4.00 0.96
N HIS A 16 8.51 -2.94 0.50
CA HIS A 16 8.08 -1.58 0.81
C HIS A 16 6.72 -1.28 0.18
N VAL A 17 6.55 -1.65 -1.08
CA VAL A 17 5.29 -1.43 -1.80
C VAL A 17 4.15 -2.18 -1.10
N LEU A 18 4.39 -3.43 -0.70
CA LEU A 18 3.38 -4.23 -0.01
C LEU A 18 3.01 -3.60 1.33
N SER A 19 3.98 -3.03 2.02
CA SER A 19 3.72 -2.35 3.29
C SER A 19 2.79 -1.15 3.10
N LEU A 20 3.06 -0.34 2.08
CA LEU A 20 2.21 0.80 1.78
C LEU A 20 0.81 0.36 1.38
N ALA A 21 0.72 -0.68 0.57
CA ALA A 21 -0.57 -1.20 0.13
C ALA A 21 -1.38 -1.75 1.29
N SER A 22 -0.73 -2.45 2.22
CA SER A 22 -1.42 -3.00 3.39
C SER A 22 -2.01 -1.89 4.24
N THR A 23 -1.24 -0.83 4.45
CA THR A 23 -1.74 0.30 5.24
C THR A 23 -2.94 0.95 4.54
N ALA A 24 -2.89 1.07 3.22
CA ALA A 24 -4.02 1.60 2.48
C ALA A 24 -5.25 0.71 2.60
N LEU A 25 -5.07 -0.60 2.56
CA LEU A 25 -6.19 -1.54 2.70
C LEU A 25 -6.82 -1.46 4.08
N ILE A 26 -5.99 -1.30 5.11
CA ILE A 26 -6.50 -1.11 6.47
C ILE A 26 -7.33 0.17 6.53
N ALA A 27 -6.83 1.25 5.94
CA ALA A 27 -7.56 2.52 5.92
C ALA A 27 -8.88 2.41 5.16
N LEU A 28 -8.94 1.54 4.15
CA LEU A 28 -10.15 1.32 3.38
C LEU A 28 -11.11 0.31 4.01
N GLY A 29 -10.72 -0.24 5.17
CA GLY A 29 -11.56 -1.23 5.82
C GLY A 29 -11.56 -2.58 5.14
N LYS A 30 -10.61 -2.83 4.26
CA LYS A 30 -10.52 -4.10 3.52
C LYS A 30 -9.61 -5.11 4.21
N MET A 31 -8.91 -4.70 5.26
CA MET A 31 -7.99 -5.53 5.98
C MET A 31 -8.02 -5.11 7.45
N PRO A 32 -8.00 -6.06 8.39
CA PRO A 32 -8.00 -5.69 9.81
C PRO A 32 -6.67 -5.08 10.22
N ALA A 33 -6.72 -4.19 11.22
CA ALA A 33 -5.52 -3.60 11.78
C ALA A 33 -4.66 -4.69 12.43
N PRO A 34 -3.33 -4.48 12.50
CA PRO A 34 -2.44 -5.53 13.00
C PRO A 34 -2.74 -5.99 14.42
N ASP A 35 -3.24 -5.11 15.26
CA ASP A 35 -3.56 -5.46 16.65
C ASP A 35 -5.02 -5.87 16.83
N GLY A 36 -5.74 -6.04 15.75
CA GLY A 36 -7.14 -6.45 15.81
C GLY A 36 -8.11 -5.34 16.14
N GLU A 37 -7.65 -4.10 16.20
CA GLU A 37 -8.53 -2.98 16.49
C GLU A 37 -9.44 -2.66 15.31
N ASP A 38 -10.65 -2.23 15.64
CA ASP A 38 -11.57 -1.71 14.64
C ASP A 38 -11.25 -0.25 14.40
N LEU A 39 -10.60 0.03 13.30
CA LEU A 39 -10.27 1.40 12.96
C LEU A 39 -11.34 1.99 12.04
N PRO A 40 -11.63 3.26 12.17
CA PRO A 40 -12.60 3.89 11.27
C PRO A 40 -12.06 3.97 9.85
N LEU A 41 -12.97 3.99 8.90
CA LEU A 41 -12.63 4.20 7.51
C LEU A 41 -11.92 5.54 7.36
N ASP A 42 -10.81 5.55 6.65
CA ASP A 42 -10.01 6.75 6.50
C ASP A 42 -9.63 6.92 5.03
N LEU A 43 -10.56 7.52 4.29
CA LEU A 43 -10.37 7.69 2.85
C LEU A 43 -9.24 8.65 2.53
N GLU A 44 -9.00 9.62 3.39
CA GLU A 44 -7.93 10.59 3.15
C GLU A 44 -6.56 9.91 3.20
N THR A 45 -6.33 9.09 4.22
CA THR A 45 -5.09 8.35 4.32
C THR A 45 -4.94 7.37 3.17
N ALA A 46 -6.02 6.69 2.83
CA ALA A 46 -5.99 5.73 1.71
C ALA A 46 -5.62 6.43 0.41
N LYS A 47 -6.23 7.57 0.14
CA LYS A 47 -5.94 8.32 -1.08
C LYS A 47 -4.47 8.75 -1.11
N HIS A 48 -3.96 9.23 0.01
CA HIS A 48 -2.57 9.64 0.09
C HIS A 48 -1.62 8.50 -0.27
N LEU A 49 -1.88 7.32 0.31
CA LEU A 49 -1.01 6.17 0.07
C LEU A 49 -1.11 5.69 -1.38
N ILE A 50 -2.31 5.72 -1.95
CA ILE A 50 -2.47 5.35 -3.36
C ILE A 50 -1.71 6.33 -4.26
N ASP A 51 -1.77 7.61 -3.93
CA ASP A 51 -1.02 8.62 -4.68
C ASP A 51 0.49 8.42 -4.55
N VAL A 52 0.94 8.05 -3.34
CA VAL A 52 2.36 7.72 -3.13
C VAL A 52 2.78 6.55 -4.01
N LEU A 53 1.96 5.51 -4.07
CA LEU A 53 2.27 4.35 -4.90
C LEU A 53 2.32 4.73 -6.38
N GLY A 54 1.41 5.56 -6.83
CA GLY A 54 1.43 6.03 -8.21
C GLY A 54 2.67 6.84 -8.51
N MET A 55 3.08 7.69 -7.58
CA MET A 55 4.29 8.48 -7.72
C MET A 55 5.51 7.56 -7.77
N LEU A 56 5.55 6.55 -6.91
CA LEU A 56 6.67 5.61 -6.91
C LEU A 56 6.74 4.85 -8.22
N GLU A 57 5.59 4.45 -8.75
CA GLU A 57 5.57 3.74 -10.03
C GLU A 57 6.20 4.58 -11.12
N GLN A 58 5.87 5.86 -11.16
CA GLN A 58 6.42 6.76 -12.18
C GLN A 58 7.90 7.04 -11.98
N LYS A 59 8.28 7.29 -10.73
CA LYS A 59 9.67 7.66 -10.43
C LYS A 59 10.64 6.51 -10.60
N THR A 60 10.18 5.28 -10.49
CA THR A 60 11.03 4.11 -10.64
C THR A 60 10.98 3.49 -12.02
N LYS A 61 10.24 4.09 -12.93
CA LYS A 61 10.06 3.53 -14.26
C LYS A 61 11.40 3.32 -14.94
N GLY A 62 11.61 2.10 -15.45
CA GLY A 62 12.86 1.75 -16.09
C GLY A 62 13.90 1.19 -15.14
N ASN A 63 13.63 1.21 -13.82
CA ASN A 63 14.56 0.71 -12.82
C ASN A 63 14.06 -0.50 -12.07
N LEU A 64 12.87 -0.99 -12.42
CA LEU A 64 12.28 -2.14 -11.73
C LEU A 64 12.43 -3.38 -12.60
N ASP A 65 12.60 -4.53 -11.94
CA ASP A 65 12.51 -5.77 -12.69
C ASP A 65 11.04 -6.06 -13.00
N GLU A 66 10.81 -7.10 -13.77
CA GLU A 66 9.46 -7.41 -14.25
C GLU A 66 8.50 -7.68 -13.11
N SER A 67 8.95 -8.41 -12.10
CA SER A 67 8.05 -8.75 -10.99
C SER A 67 7.73 -7.54 -10.14
N GLU A 68 8.69 -6.65 -9.93
CA GLU A 68 8.45 -5.41 -9.20
C GLU A 68 7.48 -4.50 -9.94
N GLN A 69 7.65 -4.40 -11.26
CA GLN A 69 6.77 -3.59 -12.08
C GLN A 69 5.34 -4.12 -12.05
N LYS A 70 5.19 -5.42 -12.19
CA LYS A 70 3.86 -6.01 -12.15
C LYS A 70 3.19 -5.82 -10.79
N LEU A 71 3.98 -5.97 -9.73
CA LEU A 71 3.44 -5.83 -8.37
C LEU A 71 2.88 -4.44 -8.15
N ILE A 72 3.69 -3.39 -8.42
CA ILE A 72 3.23 -2.04 -8.12
C ILE A 72 2.07 -1.64 -9.03
N SER A 73 2.08 -2.08 -10.29
CA SER A 73 0.98 -1.77 -11.22
C SER A 73 -0.31 -2.42 -10.77
N SER A 74 -0.25 -3.69 -10.36
CA SER A 74 -1.44 -4.42 -9.92
C SER A 74 -1.99 -3.83 -8.63
N LEU A 75 -1.12 -3.55 -7.67
CA LEU A 75 -1.56 -3.01 -6.40
C LEU A 75 -2.17 -1.63 -6.54
N THR A 76 -1.55 -0.78 -7.34
CA THR A 76 -2.07 0.56 -7.56
C THR A 76 -3.45 0.50 -8.19
N TYR A 77 -3.62 -0.37 -9.18
CA TYR A 77 -4.92 -0.54 -9.83
C TYR A 77 -5.97 -1.06 -8.85
N ASP A 78 -5.63 -2.11 -8.13
CA ASP A 78 -6.58 -2.74 -7.21
C ASP A 78 -7.00 -1.77 -6.10
N LEU A 79 -6.04 -0.99 -5.61
CA LEU A 79 -6.32 -0.02 -4.56
C LEU A 79 -7.21 1.11 -5.06
N ARG A 80 -7.01 1.54 -6.29
CA ARG A 80 -7.88 2.58 -6.86
C ARG A 80 -9.31 2.08 -6.98
N VAL A 81 -9.49 0.85 -7.38
CA VAL A 81 -10.84 0.25 -7.46
C VAL A 81 -11.44 0.16 -6.06
N ALA A 82 -10.66 -0.32 -5.09
CA ALA A 82 -11.16 -0.42 -3.72
C ALA A 82 -11.50 0.94 -3.13
N PHE A 83 -10.73 1.97 -3.47
CA PHE A 83 -11.00 3.31 -3.00
C PHE A 83 -12.34 3.83 -3.55
N VAL A 84 -12.55 3.64 -4.84
CA VAL A 84 -13.81 4.08 -5.46
C VAL A 84 -15.01 3.37 -4.83
N ASP A 85 -14.87 2.06 -4.59
CA ASP A 85 -15.92 1.29 -3.94
C ASP A 85 -16.22 1.81 -2.54
N ALA A 86 -15.17 2.10 -1.76
CA ALA A 86 -15.34 2.61 -0.41
C ALA A 86 -15.95 4.01 -0.45
N GLN A 87 -15.56 4.82 -1.40
CA GLN A 87 -16.08 6.16 -1.56
C GLN A 87 -17.58 6.13 -1.87
N LYS A 88 -17.99 5.23 -2.75
CA LYS A 88 -19.40 5.07 -3.09
C LYS A 88 -20.21 4.61 -1.88
N ALA A 89 -19.64 3.70 -1.10
CA ALA A 89 -20.33 3.17 0.07
C ALA A 89 -20.58 4.24 1.11
N THR A 90 -19.68 5.24 1.21
CA THR A 90 -19.82 6.28 2.22
C THR A 90 -20.62 7.48 1.75
N SER A 91 -20.75 7.68 0.45
CA SER A 91 -21.47 8.83 -0.07
C SER A 91 -22.91 8.47 -0.43
N GLY A 92 -23.22 7.20 -0.43
CA GLY A 92 -24.56 6.74 -0.76
C GLY A 92 -25.53 6.90 0.36
#